data_e7eca98f7ab651b2704ce14eb1228998
#
_entry.id   e7eca98f7ab651b2704ce14eb1228998
#
_cell.length_a   1.000
_cell.length_b   1.000
_cell.length_c   1.000
_cell.angle_alpha   90.00
_cell.angle_beta   90.00
_cell.angle_gamma   90.00
#
_symmetry.space_group_name_H-M   'P 1'
#
loop_
_entity.id
_entity.type
_entity.pdbx_description
1 polymer ?
#
loop_
_entity_poly.entity_id
_entity_poly.type
_entity_poly.pdbx_seq_one_letter_code
_entity_poly.pdbx_strand_id
1 'polypeptide(L)'
;MTYSDLKRRRTRVAALSAIALAVAALAPVGASAYHDTGGIGAGGGPGADAGITDPEETGNGLFPVVGKHTYGDGLGAGRDHQGQDLLADCGKRVVAAQAGRVQQRAYHAAAGNYVVIDGKGRLQDAVYMHLMRRAEVGKGERVAAGETLGRVGDTGNTSACHLHFELWSDPGYYEGGKPIDPAPFLHRWDRAG
;
A
#
# COMPACT_ATOMS: atom_id res chain seq x y z
N MET A 1 33.06 -6.88 -59.43
CA MET A 1 31.95 -6.99 -58.50
C MET A 1 30.82 -6.17 -59.04
N THR A 2 29.79 -6.81 -59.55
CA THR A 2 28.66 -6.17 -60.23
C THR A 2 27.50 -5.96 -59.23
N TYR A 3 26.69 -4.97 -59.49
CA TYR A 3 25.53 -4.56 -58.69
C TYR A 3 24.53 -5.71 -58.39
N SER A 4 24.61 -6.81 -59.13
CA SER A 4 23.81 -8.02 -58.95
C SER A 4 24.25 -8.90 -57.77
N ASP A 5 25.50 -8.76 -57.26
CA ASP A 5 26.00 -9.58 -56.16
C ASP A 5 25.54 -9.07 -54.78
N LEU A 6 25.14 -7.82 -54.70
CA LEU A 6 24.62 -7.21 -53.48
C LEU A 6 23.17 -7.56 -53.16
N LYS A 7 22.38 -7.98 -54.17
CA LYS A 7 20.98 -8.35 -53.97
C LYS A 7 20.78 -9.77 -53.47
N ARG A 8 21.77 -10.65 -53.57
CA ARG A 8 21.65 -12.06 -53.13
C ARG A 8 21.99 -12.28 -51.66
N ARG A 9 22.51 -11.26 -50.96
CA ARG A 9 22.82 -11.39 -49.52
C ARG A 9 21.76 -10.85 -48.57
N ARG A 10 20.63 -10.32 -49.08
CA ARG A 10 19.54 -9.72 -48.27
C ARG A 10 18.31 -10.60 -48.06
N THR A 11 18.35 -11.88 -48.51
CA THR A 11 17.16 -12.75 -48.43
C THR A 11 17.36 -14.00 -47.55
N ARG A 12 18.22 -13.97 -46.55
CA ARG A 12 18.36 -15.10 -45.62
C ARG A 12 18.50 -14.66 -44.15
N VAL A 13 17.75 -13.66 -43.73
CA VAL A 13 17.54 -13.36 -42.29
C VAL A 13 16.09 -12.96 -42.13
N ALA A 14 15.22 -13.94 -42.21
CA ALA A 14 13.85 -13.76 -41.83
C ALA A 14 13.23 -15.15 -41.55
N ALA A 15 13.61 -15.77 -40.49
CA ALA A 15 12.83 -16.81 -39.83
C ALA A 15 13.46 -17.06 -38.45
N LEU A 16 13.34 -16.09 -37.53
CA LEU A 16 13.42 -16.36 -36.11
C LEU A 16 12.03 -16.08 -35.60
N SER A 17 11.38 -17.17 -35.29
CA SER A 17 10.07 -17.28 -34.68
C SER A 17 9.96 -16.31 -33.51
N ALA A 18 9.05 -15.40 -33.62
CA ALA A 18 8.48 -14.71 -32.48
C ALA A 18 7.70 -15.76 -31.66
N ILE A 19 8.36 -16.41 -30.72
CA ILE A 19 7.67 -17.01 -29.60
C ILE A 19 7.20 -15.81 -28.80
N ALA A 20 5.99 -15.39 -29.04
CA ALA A 20 5.25 -14.55 -28.15
C ALA A 20 5.10 -15.33 -26.84
N LEU A 21 5.99 -15.10 -25.90
CA LEU A 21 5.71 -15.39 -24.51
C LEU A 21 4.53 -14.48 -24.14
N ALA A 22 3.34 -15.05 -24.20
CA ALA A 22 2.20 -14.51 -23.48
C ALA A 22 2.56 -14.62 -22.00
N VAL A 23 3.23 -13.60 -21.48
CA VAL A 23 3.19 -13.31 -20.08
C VAL A 23 1.74 -12.93 -19.81
N ALA A 24 0.96 -13.93 -19.41
CA ALA A 24 -0.29 -13.68 -18.77
C ALA A 24 0.07 -12.77 -17.57
N ALA A 25 -0.19 -11.48 -17.72
CA ALA A 25 -0.26 -10.57 -16.62
C ALA A 25 -1.40 -11.12 -15.75
N LEU A 26 -1.07 -11.93 -14.77
CA LEU A 26 -1.91 -12.13 -13.62
C LEU A 26 -2.08 -10.73 -13.00
N ALA A 27 -3.14 -10.06 -13.42
CA ALA A 27 -3.64 -8.92 -12.70
C ALA A 27 -3.84 -9.41 -11.26
N PRO A 28 -3.37 -8.69 -10.26
CA PRO A 28 -3.70 -9.03 -8.87
C PRO A 28 -5.21 -8.92 -8.75
N VAL A 29 -5.87 -10.07 -8.65
CA VAL A 29 -7.26 -10.16 -8.28
C VAL A 29 -7.30 -9.81 -6.80
N GLY A 30 -7.65 -8.57 -6.49
CA GLY A 30 -7.74 -8.17 -5.10
C GLY A 30 -7.69 -6.69 -4.79
N ALA A 31 -7.28 -5.85 -5.71
CA ALA A 31 -7.42 -4.40 -5.53
C ALA A 31 -8.86 -3.96 -5.93
N SER A 32 -9.86 -4.60 -5.34
CA SER A 32 -11.28 -4.24 -5.53
C SER A 32 -11.72 -3.21 -4.50
N ALA A 33 -10.89 -2.24 -4.22
CA ALA A 33 -11.19 -1.27 -3.18
C ALA A 33 -11.71 0.08 -3.70
N TYR A 34 -11.88 0.25 -5.01
CA TYR A 34 -12.40 1.50 -5.55
C TYR A 34 -13.51 1.25 -6.58
N HIS A 35 -14.62 0.68 -6.14
CA HIS A 35 -15.87 0.80 -6.86
C HIS A 35 -16.69 1.92 -6.25
N ASP A 36 -16.69 3.04 -6.96
CA ASP A 36 -17.71 4.08 -6.83
C ASP A 36 -19.04 3.49 -7.32
N THR A 37 -19.79 2.88 -6.41
CA THR A 37 -21.20 2.58 -6.62
C THR A 37 -21.94 2.93 -5.34
N GLY A 38 -22.63 4.05 -5.38
CA GLY A 38 -23.61 4.42 -4.37
C GLY A 38 -24.66 3.32 -4.26
N GLY A 39 -24.71 2.65 -3.13
CA GLY A 39 -25.70 1.66 -2.77
C GLY A 39 -26.10 1.81 -1.30
N ILE A 40 -27.30 2.38 -1.09
CA ILE A 40 -28.01 2.33 0.18
C ILE A 40 -28.35 0.86 0.52
N GLY A 41 -27.90 0.37 1.66
CA GLY A 41 -28.27 -0.93 2.16
C GLY A 41 -28.07 -1.03 3.68
N ALA A 42 -29.11 -0.64 4.43
CA ALA A 42 -29.20 -0.96 5.85
C ALA A 42 -29.35 -2.48 6.02
N GLY A 43 -28.55 -3.09 6.89
CA GLY A 43 -28.67 -4.48 7.25
C GLY A 43 -27.72 -4.86 8.37
N GLY A 44 -28.08 -4.50 9.62
CA GLY A 44 -27.37 -5.00 10.80
C GLY A 44 -27.65 -6.49 10.98
N GLY A 45 -26.59 -7.30 11.03
CA GLY A 45 -26.56 -8.62 11.60
C GLY A 45 -25.31 -8.74 12.47
N PRO A 46 -25.34 -9.47 13.62
CA PRO A 46 -24.16 -9.66 14.44
C PRO A 46 -23.18 -10.52 13.66
N GLY A 47 -22.22 -9.87 12.99
CA GLY A 47 -21.13 -10.50 12.28
C GLY A 47 -20.17 -11.11 13.28
N ALA A 48 -19.89 -12.39 13.06
CA ALA A 48 -18.87 -13.15 13.75
C ALA A 48 -17.58 -12.35 13.90
N ASP A 49 -17.11 -12.34 15.12
CA ASP A 49 -15.82 -11.90 15.60
C ASP A 49 -14.72 -12.44 14.68
N ALA A 50 -14.32 -11.65 13.67
CA ALA A 50 -13.19 -11.96 12.83
C ALA A 50 -11.98 -11.45 13.63
N GLY A 51 -11.43 -12.36 14.47
CA GLY A 51 -10.16 -12.29 15.19
C GLY A 51 -9.47 -10.91 15.24
N ILE A 52 -10.13 -9.91 15.77
CA ILE A 52 -9.53 -8.62 16.07
C ILE A 52 -8.60 -8.88 17.25
N THR A 53 -7.32 -9.11 16.94
CA THR A 53 -6.31 -9.15 17.99
C THR A 53 -6.35 -7.82 18.72
N ASP A 54 -6.56 -7.89 20.04
CA ASP A 54 -6.55 -6.72 20.90
C ASP A 54 -5.25 -5.93 20.64
N PRO A 55 -5.32 -4.59 20.54
CA PRO A 55 -4.11 -3.76 20.42
C PRO A 55 -3.03 -4.06 21.46
N GLU A 56 -3.39 -4.68 22.61
CA GLU A 56 -2.42 -5.14 23.60
C GLU A 56 -1.60 -6.36 23.15
N GLU A 57 -2.14 -7.23 22.29
CA GLU A 57 -1.44 -8.42 21.81
C GLU A 57 -0.50 -8.15 20.63
N THR A 58 -0.68 -7.04 19.89
CA THR A 58 0.08 -6.73 18.67
C THR A 58 1.42 -6.05 18.90
N GLY A 59 1.86 -5.93 20.15
CA GLY A 59 3.20 -5.43 20.48
C GLY A 59 3.38 -3.92 20.31
N ASN A 60 4.58 -3.44 20.67
CA ASN A 60 4.94 -2.02 20.65
C ASN A 60 5.19 -1.56 19.21
N GLY A 61 4.17 -0.98 18.55
CA GLY A 61 4.36 -0.24 17.32
C GLY A 61 4.85 1.19 17.60
N LEU A 62 5.23 1.89 16.54
CA LEU A 62 5.63 3.30 16.57
C LEU A 62 4.67 4.12 15.72
N PHE A 63 4.44 5.35 16.15
CA PHE A 63 3.63 6.28 15.37
C PHE A 63 4.29 6.54 14.00
N PRO A 64 3.56 6.39 12.86
CA PRO A 64 4.19 6.34 11.54
C PRO A 64 4.66 7.70 10.99
N VAL A 65 4.26 8.82 11.59
CA VAL A 65 4.70 10.16 11.20
C VAL A 65 5.59 10.77 12.29
N VAL A 66 6.79 11.18 11.92
CA VAL A 66 7.72 11.78 12.87
C VAL A 66 7.49 13.28 12.98
N GLY A 67 7.08 13.74 14.17
CA GLY A 67 6.89 15.14 14.50
C GLY A 67 5.43 15.56 14.53
N LYS A 68 5.19 16.87 14.43
CA LYS A 68 3.84 17.43 14.58
C LYS A 68 2.87 16.87 13.54
N HIS A 69 1.73 16.42 14.00
CA HIS A 69 0.63 15.88 13.22
C HIS A 69 -0.72 16.13 13.89
N THR A 70 -1.79 15.87 13.17
CA THR A 70 -3.16 15.85 13.70
C THR A 70 -3.94 14.72 13.01
N TYR A 71 -4.96 14.22 13.67
CA TYR A 71 -5.85 13.20 13.10
C TYR A 71 -6.88 13.86 12.19
N GLY A 72 -7.03 13.33 10.97
CA GLY A 72 -8.07 13.66 10.00
C GLY A 72 -9.17 12.59 9.98
N ASP A 73 -9.64 12.26 8.77
CA ASP A 73 -10.70 11.27 8.56
C ASP A 73 -10.25 9.88 9.01
N GLY A 74 -11.14 9.17 9.73
CA GLY A 74 -10.92 7.81 10.21
C GLY A 74 -11.61 6.77 9.34
N LEU A 75 -11.47 5.50 9.74
CA LEU A 75 -12.10 4.37 9.06
C LEU A 75 -13.61 4.58 8.91
N GLY A 76 -14.13 4.39 7.69
CA GLY A 76 -15.56 4.54 7.38
C GLY A 76 -16.02 5.97 7.18
N ALA A 77 -15.13 6.96 7.27
CA ALA A 77 -15.47 8.35 6.97
C ALA A 77 -15.79 8.52 5.48
N GLY A 78 -16.71 9.42 5.18
CA GLY A 78 -17.09 9.73 3.81
C GLY A 78 -17.57 8.51 3.02
N ARG A 79 -16.92 8.22 1.88
CA ARG A 79 -17.21 7.07 1.00
C ARG A 79 -16.15 5.99 1.21
N ASP A 80 -16.42 5.09 2.16
CA ASP A 80 -15.61 3.88 2.41
C ASP A 80 -14.10 4.16 2.63
N HIS A 81 -13.78 5.17 3.45
CA HIS A 81 -12.41 5.45 3.85
C HIS A 81 -11.82 4.27 4.63
N GLN A 82 -10.71 3.69 4.16
CA GLN A 82 -10.22 2.39 4.64
C GLN A 82 -9.12 2.50 5.71
N GLY A 83 -8.84 3.69 6.21
CA GLY A 83 -7.76 3.91 7.14
C GLY A 83 -7.95 5.12 8.03
N GLN A 84 -6.86 5.71 8.44
CA GLN A 84 -6.77 6.94 9.21
C GLN A 84 -5.88 7.94 8.48
N ASP A 85 -6.38 9.12 8.24
CA ASP A 85 -5.57 10.23 7.73
C ASP A 85 -4.81 10.88 8.88
N LEU A 86 -3.51 11.03 8.69
CA LEU A 86 -2.60 11.71 9.60
C LEU A 86 -2.09 12.98 8.91
N LEU A 87 -2.72 14.10 9.25
CA LEU A 87 -2.40 15.41 8.66
C LEU A 87 -1.04 15.87 9.20
N ALA A 88 -0.11 16.17 8.31
CA ALA A 88 1.22 16.63 8.65
C ALA A 88 1.81 17.42 7.47
N ASP A 89 2.77 18.29 7.76
CA ASP A 89 3.44 19.05 6.71
C ASP A 89 4.09 18.12 5.69
N CYS A 90 4.03 18.50 4.41
CA CYS A 90 4.79 17.83 3.35
C CYS A 90 6.25 17.67 3.74
N GLY A 91 6.83 16.51 3.43
CA GLY A 91 8.24 16.22 3.72
C GLY A 91 8.52 15.69 5.12
N LYS A 92 7.55 15.65 6.04
CA LYS A 92 7.71 14.94 7.32
C LYS A 92 8.07 13.49 7.07
N ARG A 93 8.95 12.95 7.90
CA ARG A 93 9.43 11.58 7.77
C ARG A 93 8.31 10.58 8.12
N VAL A 94 8.14 9.59 7.24
CA VAL A 94 7.26 8.44 7.46
C VAL A 94 8.12 7.24 7.79
N VAL A 95 7.78 6.53 8.86
CA VAL A 95 8.49 5.36 9.35
C VAL A 95 7.58 4.14 9.40
N ALA A 96 8.17 2.95 9.36
CA ALA A 96 7.44 1.71 9.57
C ALA A 96 6.89 1.68 11.00
N ALA A 97 5.58 1.59 11.14
CA ALA A 97 4.94 1.48 12.45
C ALA A 97 5.32 0.17 13.15
N GLN A 98 5.56 -0.87 12.40
CA GLN A 98 5.91 -2.20 12.87
C GLN A 98 6.98 -2.82 11.98
N ALA A 99 7.72 -3.79 12.51
CA ALA A 99 8.66 -4.57 11.73
C ALA A 99 7.89 -5.48 10.76
N GLY A 100 8.46 -5.71 9.58
CA GLY A 100 7.82 -6.57 8.59
C GLY A 100 8.65 -6.75 7.31
N ARG A 101 7.97 -7.18 6.25
CA ARG A 101 8.56 -7.30 4.91
C ARG A 101 7.79 -6.43 3.93
N VAL A 102 8.50 -5.69 3.11
CA VAL A 102 7.89 -4.91 2.03
C VAL A 102 7.23 -5.86 1.02
N GLN A 103 5.91 -5.94 1.08
CA GLN A 103 5.13 -6.77 0.15
C GLN A 103 5.01 -6.08 -1.22
N GLN A 104 4.82 -4.77 -1.21
CA GLN A 104 4.74 -3.97 -2.43
C GLN A 104 5.19 -2.53 -2.18
N ARG A 105 5.76 -1.93 -3.22
CA ARG A 105 5.95 -0.48 -3.33
C ARG A 105 5.63 -0.06 -4.76
N ALA A 106 4.65 0.81 -4.94
CA ALA A 106 4.17 1.17 -6.25
C ALA A 106 3.56 2.58 -6.28
N TYR A 107 2.99 2.94 -7.41
CA TYR A 107 2.15 4.12 -7.59
C TYR A 107 0.78 3.67 -8.09
N HIS A 108 -0.27 4.25 -7.54
CA HIS A 108 -1.64 4.08 -7.98
C HIS A 108 -2.33 5.45 -8.07
N ALA A 109 -3.23 5.65 -9.04
CA ALA A 109 -3.85 6.96 -9.27
C ALA A 109 -4.60 7.51 -8.03
N ALA A 110 -5.20 6.64 -7.22
CA ALA A 110 -5.86 7.04 -5.98
C ALA A 110 -4.87 7.13 -4.81
N ALA A 111 -4.09 6.10 -4.55
CA ALA A 111 -3.19 6.02 -3.40
C ALA A 111 -1.89 6.84 -3.54
N GLY A 112 -1.58 7.32 -4.74
CA GLY A 112 -0.29 7.95 -5.02
C GLY A 112 0.87 6.97 -4.90
N ASN A 113 2.02 7.43 -4.45
CA ASN A 113 3.12 6.56 -4.06
C ASN A 113 2.77 5.89 -2.75
N TYR A 114 2.85 4.56 -2.74
CA TYR A 114 2.49 3.79 -1.55
C TYR A 114 3.43 2.61 -1.31
N VAL A 115 3.44 2.14 -0.08
CA VAL A 115 4.14 0.93 0.35
C VAL A 115 3.25 0.10 1.27
N VAL A 116 3.31 -1.21 1.11
CA VAL A 116 2.63 -2.21 1.94
C VAL A 116 3.68 -3.02 2.66
N ILE A 117 3.56 -3.10 3.98
CA ILE A 117 4.42 -3.90 4.85
C ILE A 117 3.60 -5.08 5.38
N ASP A 118 4.01 -6.29 5.03
CA ASP A 118 3.48 -7.55 5.57
C ASP A 118 4.05 -7.77 6.98
N GLY A 119 3.21 -7.75 7.98
CA GLY A 119 3.56 -7.91 9.39
C GLY A 119 3.79 -9.35 9.84
N LYS A 120 3.52 -10.36 8.98
CA LYS A 120 3.67 -11.80 9.22
C LYS A 120 3.01 -12.37 10.47
N GLY A 121 1.73 -12.76 10.32
CA GLY A 121 1.06 -13.75 11.17
C GLY A 121 0.72 -13.37 12.61
N ARG A 122 1.26 -12.29 13.13
CA ARG A 122 0.90 -11.68 14.41
C ARG A 122 0.61 -10.20 14.30
N LEU A 123 1.06 -9.61 13.20
CA LEU A 123 0.94 -8.19 12.95
C LEU A 123 0.10 -8.02 11.71
N GLN A 124 -0.72 -7.01 11.70
CA GLN A 124 -1.52 -6.63 10.55
C GLN A 124 -0.62 -6.16 9.41
N ASP A 125 -1.08 -6.30 8.18
CA ASP A 125 -0.45 -5.58 7.09
C ASP A 125 -0.67 -4.08 7.28
N ALA A 126 0.40 -3.31 7.13
CA ALA A 126 0.36 -1.87 7.23
C ALA A 126 0.57 -1.22 5.87
N VAL A 127 -0.32 -0.28 5.50
CA VAL A 127 -0.29 0.43 4.24
C VAL A 127 -0.05 1.92 4.48
N TYR A 128 0.88 2.49 3.70
CA TYR A 128 1.28 3.89 3.79
C TYR A 128 1.12 4.53 2.42
N MET A 129 0.19 5.47 2.26
CA MET A 129 -0.17 6.10 0.99
C MET A 129 0.15 7.59 0.95
N HIS A 130 0.03 8.18 -0.23
CA HIS A 130 0.28 9.59 -0.55
C HIS A 130 1.71 10.05 -0.28
N LEU A 131 2.67 9.12 -0.27
CA LEU A 131 4.07 9.47 -0.07
C LEU A 131 4.54 10.48 -1.14
N MET A 132 5.36 11.43 -0.73
CA MET A 132 5.89 12.49 -1.61
C MET A 132 6.62 11.92 -2.84
N ARG A 133 7.32 10.82 -2.64
CA ARG A 133 8.05 10.08 -3.68
C ARG A 133 7.90 8.59 -3.44
N ARG A 134 8.37 7.80 -4.39
CA ARG A 134 8.46 6.35 -4.22
C ARG A 134 9.19 6.02 -2.92
N ALA A 135 8.68 5.06 -2.16
CA ALA A 135 9.25 4.65 -0.87
C ALA A 135 10.75 4.33 -0.99
N GLU A 136 11.50 4.60 0.06
CA GLU A 136 12.95 4.43 0.11
C GLU A 136 13.37 2.96 0.23
N VAL A 137 12.46 2.10 0.67
CA VAL A 137 12.65 0.65 0.82
C VAL A 137 12.21 -0.14 -0.41
N GLY A 138 12.81 -1.31 -0.66
CA GLY A 138 12.56 -2.16 -1.83
C GLY A 138 11.57 -3.30 -1.58
N LYS A 139 10.83 -3.74 -2.61
CA LYS A 139 9.99 -4.94 -2.52
C LYS A 139 10.82 -6.16 -2.08
N GLY A 140 10.31 -6.89 -1.08
CA GLY A 140 10.99 -8.04 -0.49
C GLY A 140 11.97 -7.69 0.63
N GLU A 141 12.29 -6.42 0.83
CA GLU A 141 13.14 -5.94 1.91
C GLU A 141 12.48 -6.15 3.28
N ARG A 142 13.28 -6.42 4.30
CA ARG A 142 12.83 -6.44 5.68
C ARG A 142 13.05 -5.08 6.29
N VAL A 143 12.04 -4.58 6.99
CA VAL A 143 12.10 -3.31 7.70
C VAL A 143 11.92 -3.53 9.19
N ALA A 144 12.63 -2.76 9.99
CA ALA A 144 12.41 -2.67 11.43
C ALA A 144 11.35 -1.61 11.74
N ALA A 145 10.68 -1.72 12.89
CA ALA A 145 9.87 -0.62 13.39
C ALA A 145 10.73 0.65 13.54
N GLY A 146 10.22 1.80 13.09
CA GLY A 146 10.95 3.06 13.07
C GLY A 146 11.86 3.28 11.86
N GLU A 147 12.03 2.30 10.99
CA GLU A 147 12.79 2.45 9.77
C GLU A 147 12.10 3.41 8.80
N THR A 148 12.87 4.28 8.15
CA THR A 148 12.31 5.29 7.25
C THR A 148 11.78 4.64 5.97
N LEU A 149 10.50 4.86 5.70
CA LEU A 149 9.84 4.40 4.47
C LEU A 149 9.79 5.49 3.40
N GLY A 150 9.78 6.76 3.82
CA GLY A 150 9.66 7.88 2.91
C GLY A 150 9.24 9.16 3.63
N ARG A 151 8.48 10.00 2.94
CA ARG A 151 8.03 11.29 3.45
C ARG A 151 6.58 11.54 3.12
N VAL A 152 5.86 12.22 4.01
CA VAL A 152 4.51 12.72 3.81
C VAL A 152 4.45 13.55 2.54
N GLY A 153 3.48 13.31 1.72
CA GLY A 153 3.24 14.02 0.46
C GLY A 153 1.76 14.22 0.19
N ASP A 154 1.47 14.47 -1.06
CA ASP A 154 0.15 14.76 -1.61
C ASP A 154 -0.06 14.06 -2.96
N THR A 155 0.64 12.95 -3.21
CA THR A 155 0.53 12.23 -4.47
C THR A 155 -0.73 11.37 -4.52
N GLY A 156 -1.28 11.15 -5.72
CA GLY A 156 -2.53 10.43 -5.92
C GLY A 156 -3.77 11.32 -5.85
N ASN A 157 -4.88 10.78 -5.38
CA ASN A 157 -6.15 11.50 -5.28
C ASN A 157 -6.30 12.16 -3.90
N THR A 158 -5.59 13.22 -3.68
CA THR A 158 -5.66 14.03 -2.44
C THR A 158 -5.47 15.52 -2.75
N SER A 159 -5.95 16.39 -1.87
CA SER A 159 -5.84 17.85 -2.01
C SER A 159 -4.87 18.49 -1.01
N ALA A 160 -4.31 17.71 -0.09
CA ALA A 160 -3.44 18.22 0.97
C ALA A 160 -2.42 17.17 1.42
N CYS A 161 -1.30 17.63 1.99
CA CYS A 161 -0.30 16.75 2.57
C CYS A 161 -0.84 16.01 3.78
N HIS A 162 -0.80 14.69 3.73
CA HIS A 162 -1.09 13.79 4.84
C HIS A 162 -0.48 12.41 4.57
N LEU A 163 -0.42 11.59 5.57
CA LEU A 163 -0.24 10.16 5.44
C LEU A 163 -1.59 9.49 5.61
N HIS A 164 -2.09 8.80 4.58
CA HIS A 164 -3.18 7.86 4.73
C HIS A 164 -2.59 6.52 5.18
N PHE A 165 -3.00 6.06 6.37
CA PHE A 165 -2.47 4.87 7.02
C PHE A 165 -3.57 3.83 7.22
N GLU A 166 -3.32 2.59 6.78
CA GLU A 166 -4.26 1.48 6.95
C GLU A 166 -3.61 0.33 7.70
N LEU A 167 -4.43 -0.41 8.44
CA LEU A 167 -4.12 -1.74 8.98
C LEU A 167 -5.09 -2.75 8.41
N TRP A 168 -4.60 -3.94 8.08
CA TRP A 168 -5.40 -5.01 7.47
C TRP A 168 -5.26 -6.31 8.23
N SER A 169 -6.40 -7.00 8.45
CA SER A 169 -6.43 -8.30 9.10
C SER A 169 -5.81 -9.38 8.23
N ASP A 170 -5.51 -10.54 8.84
CA ASP A 170 -5.22 -11.75 8.08
C ASP A 170 -6.35 -12.03 7.05
N PRO A 171 -6.01 -12.61 5.90
CA PRO A 171 -4.67 -13.03 5.48
C PRO A 171 -3.79 -11.92 4.89
N GLY A 172 -4.21 -10.66 4.89
CA GLY A 172 -3.42 -9.52 4.45
C GLY A 172 -4.06 -8.68 3.35
N TYR A 173 -3.45 -7.54 3.05
CA TYR A 173 -3.95 -6.51 2.13
C TYR A 173 -4.28 -7.07 0.72
N TYR A 174 -3.39 -7.89 0.16
CA TYR A 174 -3.59 -8.48 -1.17
C TYR A 174 -4.26 -9.85 -1.17
N GLU A 175 -4.53 -10.42 -0.01
CA GLU A 175 -4.95 -11.81 0.14
C GLU A 175 -6.39 -11.93 0.66
N GLY A 176 -7.12 -10.81 0.68
CA GLY A 176 -8.54 -10.78 1.04
C GLY A 176 -8.79 -10.47 2.52
N GLY A 177 -7.82 -9.91 3.22
CA GLY A 177 -7.98 -9.30 4.53
C GLY A 177 -8.99 -8.14 4.49
N LYS A 178 -9.34 -7.63 5.65
CA LYS A 178 -10.26 -6.50 5.80
C LYS A 178 -9.56 -5.34 6.51
N PRO A 179 -9.90 -4.08 6.19
CA PRO A 179 -9.38 -2.95 6.93
C PRO A 179 -9.82 -3.02 8.39
N ILE A 180 -8.89 -2.73 9.29
CA ILE A 180 -9.08 -2.64 10.73
C ILE A 180 -8.95 -1.17 11.11
N ASP A 181 -9.73 -0.68 12.08
CA ASP A 181 -9.59 0.69 12.55
C ASP A 181 -8.18 0.93 13.14
N PRO A 182 -7.36 1.80 12.51
CA PRO A 182 -6.02 2.06 13.00
C PRO A 182 -5.99 2.96 14.23
N ALA A 183 -7.06 3.72 14.51
CA ALA A 183 -7.05 4.78 15.51
C ALA A 183 -6.66 4.29 16.92
N PRO A 184 -7.16 3.16 17.44
CA PRO A 184 -6.76 2.65 18.75
C PRO A 184 -5.25 2.37 18.85
N PHE A 185 -4.66 1.83 17.77
CA PHE A 185 -3.22 1.55 17.69
C PHE A 185 -2.41 2.85 17.63
N LEU A 186 -2.80 3.76 16.74
CA LEU A 186 -2.14 5.04 16.55
C LEU A 186 -2.13 5.88 17.83
N HIS A 187 -3.26 5.96 18.54
CA HIS A 187 -3.33 6.67 19.81
C HIS A 187 -2.43 6.06 20.91
N ARG A 188 -2.23 4.75 20.88
CA ARG A 188 -1.30 4.10 21.80
C ARG A 188 0.16 4.45 21.42
N TRP A 189 0.52 4.30 20.15
CA TRP A 189 1.87 4.56 19.68
C TRP A 189 2.30 6.02 19.81
N ASP A 190 1.35 6.94 19.61
CA ASP A 190 1.58 8.37 19.78
C ASP A 190 1.91 8.77 21.23
N ARG A 191 1.29 8.09 22.20
CA ARG A 191 1.58 8.32 23.63
C ARG A 191 2.89 7.70 24.13
N ALA A 192 3.41 6.73 23.38
CA ALA A 192 4.62 5.99 23.77
C ALA A 192 5.91 6.63 23.20
N GLY A 193 5.82 7.54 22.21
CA GLY A 193 6.92 8.27 21.56
C GLY A 193 7.05 9.67 22.11
#